data_bcb374e8af14d3419e95222896be8adf
#
_entry.id   bcb374e8af14d3419e95222896be8adf
#
_cell.length_a   1.000
_cell.length_b   1.000
_cell.length_c   1.000
_cell.angle_alpha   90.00
_cell.angle_beta   90.00
_cell.angle_gamma   90.00
#
_symmetry.space_group_name_H-M   'P 1'
#
loop_
_entity.id
_entity.type
_entity.pdbx_description
1 polymer ?
#
loop_
_entity_poly.entity_id
_entity_poly.type
_entity_poly.pdbx_seq_one_letter_code
_entity_poly.pdbx_strand_id
1 'polypeptide(L)'
;MQTPPMYSAVKINGQPLYKLAREGVTVERKARPIEILDIRYGGSPAENEYVLTVRCSKGTYIRTLLEDIAAAMGQKGTMSALRRTTAGVYTEADAHTLEEIQAAKDAGPEALQALMLPVESVFESLPLLVAEPRVEQHLYNGCPTSRYPAADGRYRVRNAEGQFLGLANITGGVLK
;
A
#
# COMPACT_ATOMS: atom_id res chain seq x y z
N MET A 1 17.35 -8.76 3.90
CA MET A 1 17.01 -9.39 2.59
C MET A 1 16.04 -10.51 2.83
N GLN A 2 14.97 -10.62 2.04
CA GLN A 2 13.97 -11.70 2.16
C GLN A 2 13.75 -12.35 0.79
N THR A 3 13.75 -13.68 0.74
CA THR A 3 13.36 -14.44 -0.45
C THR A 3 11.83 -14.59 -0.47
N PRO A 4 11.12 -14.10 -1.49
CA PRO A 4 9.66 -14.26 -1.57
C PRO A 4 9.25 -15.74 -1.55
N PRO A 5 8.16 -16.13 -0.88
CA PRO A 5 7.69 -17.51 -0.89
C PRO A 5 7.17 -17.91 -2.27
N MET A 6 7.17 -19.22 -2.57
CA MET A 6 6.60 -19.74 -3.83
C MET A 6 5.11 -19.38 -3.97
N TYR A 7 4.36 -19.43 -2.87
CA TYR A 7 2.96 -18.98 -2.85
C TYR A 7 2.88 -17.46 -2.73
N SER A 8 3.29 -16.76 -3.81
CA SER A 8 3.23 -15.31 -3.92
C SER A 8 2.79 -14.86 -5.31
N ALA A 9 2.37 -13.59 -5.43
CA ALA A 9 2.01 -12.97 -6.70
C ALA A 9 3.21 -12.44 -7.49
N VAL A 10 4.43 -12.65 -7.02
CA VAL A 10 5.66 -12.29 -7.75
C VAL A 10 5.67 -13.06 -9.07
N LYS A 11 6.00 -12.36 -10.15
CA LYS A 11 6.07 -12.96 -11.50
C LYS A 11 7.52 -13.25 -11.88
N ILE A 12 7.75 -14.42 -12.47
CA ILE A 12 8.98 -14.79 -13.16
C ILE A 12 8.59 -15.16 -14.58
N ASN A 13 9.24 -14.56 -15.57
CA ASN A 13 8.92 -14.76 -17.00
C ASN A 13 7.41 -14.56 -17.31
N GLY A 14 6.78 -13.56 -16.67
CA GLY A 14 5.37 -13.25 -16.86
C GLY A 14 4.39 -14.13 -16.06
N GLN A 15 4.85 -15.24 -15.47
CA GLN A 15 4.02 -16.20 -14.75
C GLN A 15 4.11 -15.99 -13.23
N PRO A 16 2.99 -15.88 -12.49
CA PRO A 16 3.00 -15.75 -11.04
C PRO A 16 3.54 -17.02 -10.36
N LEU A 17 4.36 -16.84 -9.32
CA LEU A 17 4.98 -17.95 -8.58
C LEU A 17 3.95 -18.92 -7.98
N TYR A 18 2.79 -18.41 -7.51
CA TYR A 18 1.77 -19.29 -6.94
C TYR A 18 1.19 -20.29 -7.94
N LYS A 19 1.19 -19.98 -9.25
CA LYS A 19 0.76 -20.94 -10.28
C LYS A 19 1.78 -22.07 -10.41
N LEU A 20 3.06 -21.74 -10.52
CA LEU A 20 4.15 -22.72 -10.54
C LEU A 20 4.14 -23.60 -9.28
N ALA A 21 3.91 -22.99 -8.11
CA ALA A 21 3.80 -23.72 -6.85
C ALA A 21 2.66 -24.75 -6.85
N ARG A 22 1.50 -24.42 -7.44
CA ARG A 22 0.37 -25.36 -7.58
C ARG A 22 0.67 -26.51 -8.54
N GLU A 23 1.54 -26.30 -9.51
CA GLU A 23 2.04 -27.31 -10.44
C GLU A 23 3.20 -28.13 -9.85
N GLY A 24 3.58 -27.89 -8.57
CA GLY A 24 4.70 -28.55 -7.91
C GLY A 24 6.08 -28.07 -8.37
N VAL A 25 6.13 -27.02 -9.19
CA VAL A 25 7.38 -26.46 -9.72
C VAL A 25 7.95 -25.46 -8.75
N THR A 26 9.20 -25.67 -8.34
CA THR A 26 9.98 -24.71 -7.56
C THR A 26 11.01 -24.04 -8.45
N VAL A 27 11.07 -22.70 -8.39
CA VAL A 27 12.03 -21.89 -9.14
C VAL A 27 12.90 -21.07 -8.21
N GLU A 28 14.10 -20.73 -8.69
CA GLU A 28 14.97 -19.82 -7.97
C GLU A 28 14.34 -18.43 -7.89
N ARG A 29 14.40 -17.83 -6.70
CA ARG A 29 13.82 -16.52 -6.41
C ARG A 29 14.88 -15.59 -5.88
N LYS A 30 14.97 -14.41 -6.46
CA LYS A 30 15.90 -13.38 -6.00
C LYS A 30 15.42 -12.78 -4.68
N ALA A 31 16.29 -12.76 -3.68
CA ALA A 31 16.04 -12.04 -2.44
C ALA A 31 15.86 -10.54 -2.72
N ARG A 32 14.94 -9.90 -1.99
CA ARG A 32 14.62 -8.49 -2.11
C ARG A 32 14.87 -7.78 -0.78
N PRO A 33 15.30 -6.51 -0.80
CA PRO A 33 15.41 -5.74 0.42
C PRO A 33 14.01 -5.53 1.01
N ILE A 34 13.91 -5.75 2.30
CA ILE A 34 12.76 -5.41 3.13
C ILE A 34 13.28 -4.66 4.35
N GLU A 35 12.42 -3.89 4.98
CA GLU A 35 12.72 -3.20 6.22
C GLU A 35 11.69 -3.60 7.27
N ILE A 36 12.17 -4.04 8.41
CA ILE A 36 11.35 -4.27 9.60
C ILE A 36 11.57 -3.08 10.52
N LEU A 37 10.52 -2.28 10.66
CA LEU A 37 10.56 -1.03 11.42
C LEU A 37 10.34 -1.27 12.91
N ASP A 38 9.50 -2.25 13.26
CA ASP A 38 9.18 -2.60 14.63
C ASP A 38 8.62 -4.03 14.72
N ILE A 39 8.96 -4.74 15.79
CA ILE A 39 8.35 -6.03 16.16
C ILE A 39 8.04 -5.99 17.65
N ARG A 40 6.80 -6.24 18.01
CA ARG A 40 6.36 -6.32 19.40
C ARG A 40 5.73 -7.66 19.70
N TYR A 41 6.15 -8.26 20.81
CA TYR A 41 5.51 -9.46 21.32
C TYR A 41 4.21 -9.09 22.04
N GLY A 42 3.11 -9.71 21.61
CA GLY A 42 1.75 -9.46 22.11
C GLY A 42 1.22 -10.55 23.04
N GLY A 43 2.06 -11.50 23.43
CA GLY A 43 1.68 -12.60 24.31
C GLY A 43 1.51 -13.95 23.61
N SER A 44 1.17 -14.95 24.40
CA SER A 44 0.95 -16.34 23.98
C SER A 44 -0.50 -16.72 24.33
N PRO A 45 -1.42 -16.71 23.36
CA PRO A 45 -2.83 -17.03 23.61
C PRO A 45 -3.07 -18.52 23.87
N ALA A 46 -2.17 -19.38 23.41
CA ALA A 46 -2.21 -20.83 23.64
C ALA A 46 -0.79 -21.41 23.65
N GLU A 47 -0.66 -22.66 24.02
CA GLU A 47 0.62 -23.37 23.97
C GLU A 47 1.19 -23.39 22.55
N ASN A 48 2.45 -23.01 22.42
CA ASN A 48 3.16 -22.88 21.15
C ASN A 48 2.57 -21.86 20.14
N GLU A 49 1.67 -20.97 20.61
CA GLU A 49 1.18 -19.85 19.83
C GLU A 49 1.70 -18.51 20.37
N TYR A 50 2.12 -17.65 19.47
CA TYR A 50 2.73 -16.35 19.80
C TYR A 50 2.14 -15.25 18.91
N VAL A 51 1.72 -14.16 19.54
CA VAL A 51 1.23 -12.98 18.82
C VAL A 51 2.38 -12.00 18.62
N LEU A 52 2.61 -11.61 17.37
CA LEU A 52 3.57 -10.57 17.02
C LEU A 52 2.86 -9.43 16.27
N THR A 53 3.06 -8.20 16.73
CA THR A 53 2.71 -7.00 15.98
C THR A 53 3.94 -6.55 15.20
N VAL A 54 3.82 -6.48 13.87
CA VAL A 54 4.94 -6.17 12.99
C VAL A 54 4.65 -4.91 12.18
N ARG A 55 5.55 -3.94 12.22
CA ARG A 55 5.58 -2.79 11.32
C ARG A 55 6.72 -2.97 10.33
N CYS A 56 6.41 -3.01 9.05
CA CYS A 56 7.40 -3.32 8.01
C CYS A 56 7.12 -2.58 6.70
N SER A 57 8.12 -2.56 5.82
CA SER A 57 8.00 -2.00 4.48
C SER A 57 7.05 -2.83 3.60
N LYS A 58 6.53 -2.20 2.55
CA LYS A 58 5.75 -2.91 1.51
C LYS A 58 6.57 -4.06 0.89
N GLY A 59 5.88 -5.13 0.55
CA GLY A 59 6.50 -6.31 -0.07
C GLY A 59 7.08 -7.31 0.92
N THR A 60 7.03 -7.04 2.23
CA THR A 60 7.40 -8.00 3.26
C THR A 60 6.36 -9.13 3.35
N TYR A 61 6.82 -10.36 3.30
CA TYR A 61 6.00 -11.55 3.50
C TYR A 61 6.07 -11.98 4.97
N ILE A 62 4.97 -11.76 5.69
CA ILE A 62 4.92 -12.09 7.13
C ILE A 62 5.11 -13.58 7.38
N ARG A 63 4.60 -14.46 6.50
CA ARG A 63 4.85 -15.92 6.59
C ARG A 63 6.35 -16.23 6.63
N THR A 64 7.10 -15.68 5.67
CA THR A 64 8.55 -15.89 5.60
C THR A 64 9.27 -15.26 6.81
N LEU A 65 8.81 -14.09 7.27
CA LEU A 65 9.39 -13.45 8.46
C LEU A 65 9.21 -14.34 9.71
N LEU A 66 8.06 -14.96 9.90
CA LEU A 66 7.81 -15.84 11.04
C LEU A 66 8.64 -17.13 10.95
N GLU A 67 8.80 -17.70 9.76
CA GLU A 67 9.70 -18.81 9.50
C GLU A 67 11.16 -18.46 9.80
N ASP A 68 11.62 -17.28 9.37
CA ASP A 68 12.98 -16.77 9.63
C ASP A 68 13.23 -16.54 11.14
N ILE A 69 12.24 -15.97 11.86
CA ILE A 69 12.33 -15.77 13.31
C ILE A 69 12.43 -17.13 14.03
N ALA A 70 11.58 -18.08 13.70
CA ALA A 70 11.61 -19.40 14.30
C ALA A 70 12.94 -20.12 14.01
N ALA A 71 13.42 -20.05 12.80
CA ALA A 71 14.72 -20.63 12.41
C ALA A 71 15.89 -20.01 13.17
N ALA A 72 15.87 -18.69 13.39
CA ALA A 72 16.88 -18.00 14.21
C ALA A 72 16.89 -18.46 15.69
N MET A 73 15.74 -18.96 16.16
CA MET A 73 15.61 -19.56 17.51
C MET A 73 15.89 -21.08 17.52
N GLY A 74 16.31 -21.66 16.39
CA GLY A 74 16.52 -23.11 16.28
C GLY A 74 15.22 -23.92 16.23
N GLN A 75 14.10 -23.28 15.91
CA GLN A 75 12.76 -23.87 15.89
C GLN A 75 12.14 -23.84 14.48
N LYS A 76 11.00 -24.49 14.33
CA LYS A 76 10.14 -24.37 13.16
C LYS A 76 8.89 -23.60 13.53
N GLY A 77 8.49 -22.64 12.69
CA GLY A 77 7.29 -21.84 12.91
C GLY A 77 6.47 -21.71 11.63
N THR A 78 5.19 -21.51 11.81
CA THR A 78 4.26 -21.22 10.72
C THR A 78 3.26 -20.15 11.15
N MET A 79 2.68 -19.48 10.19
CA MET A 79 1.65 -18.47 10.44
C MET A 79 0.28 -19.16 10.59
N SER A 80 -0.34 -19.07 11.78
CA SER A 80 -1.69 -19.58 12.04
C SER A 80 -2.77 -18.56 11.65
N ALA A 81 -2.50 -17.27 11.87
CA ALA A 81 -3.42 -16.18 11.54
C ALA A 81 -2.66 -14.92 11.10
N LEU A 82 -3.34 -14.05 10.35
CA LEU A 82 -2.82 -12.74 9.97
C LEU A 82 -3.95 -11.72 9.98
N ARG A 83 -3.75 -10.62 10.72
CA ARG A 83 -4.61 -9.46 10.67
C ARG A 83 -3.80 -8.24 10.25
N ARG A 84 -4.22 -7.57 9.18
CA ARG A 84 -3.62 -6.30 8.75
C ARG A 84 -4.40 -5.15 9.36
N THR A 85 -3.78 -4.45 10.29
CA THR A 85 -4.39 -3.31 11.01
C THR A 85 -4.11 -1.96 10.36
N THR A 86 -3.11 -1.90 9.47
CA THR A 86 -2.75 -0.66 8.76
C THR A 86 -2.24 -0.99 7.35
N ALA A 87 -2.62 -0.19 6.37
CA ALA A 87 -2.14 -0.28 4.99
C ALA A 87 -1.96 1.13 4.40
N GLY A 88 -0.71 1.60 4.34
CA GLY A 88 -0.40 2.99 3.96
C GLY A 88 -0.93 3.97 4.99
N VAL A 89 -1.83 4.86 4.57
CA VAL A 89 -2.48 5.87 5.45
C VAL A 89 -3.73 5.34 6.14
N TYR A 90 -4.28 4.20 5.69
CA TYR A 90 -5.53 3.63 6.20
C TYR A 90 -5.29 2.67 7.35
N THR A 91 -6.22 2.70 8.28
CA THR A 91 -6.26 1.82 9.44
C THR A 91 -7.46 0.88 9.37
N GLU A 92 -7.57 -0.02 10.30
CA GLU A 92 -8.71 -0.91 10.43
C GLU A 92 -10.04 -0.15 10.65
N ALA A 93 -9.99 1.04 11.27
CA ALA A 93 -11.15 1.89 11.48
C ALA A 93 -11.74 2.47 10.17
N ASP A 94 -10.93 2.51 9.10
CA ASP A 94 -11.36 2.97 7.77
C ASP A 94 -11.90 1.83 6.91
N ALA A 95 -11.89 0.59 7.43
CA ALA A 95 -12.31 -0.58 6.67
C ALA A 95 -13.79 -0.90 6.88
N HIS A 96 -14.42 -1.39 5.82
CA HIS A 96 -15.80 -1.87 5.83
C HIS A 96 -15.84 -3.38 5.57
N THR A 97 -16.76 -4.08 6.21
CA THR A 97 -17.02 -5.49 5.93
C THR A 97 -17.76 -5.65 4.59
N LEU A 98 -17.73 -6.86 4.03
CA LEU A 98 -18.46 -7.14 2.79
C LEU A 98 -19.97 -6.99 3.00
N GLU A 99 -20.48 -7.30 4.19
CA GLU A 99 -21.88 -7.16 4.59
C GLU A 99 -22.30 -5.69 4.63
N GLU A 100 -21.46 -4.80 5.20
CA GLU A 100 -21.71 -3.36 5.22
C GLU A 100 -21.72 -2.77 3.81
N ILE A 101 -20.77 -3.17 2.96
CA ILE A 101 -20.73 -2.73 1.56
C ILE A 101 -21.94 -3.23 0.78
N GLN A 102 -22.38 -4.47 1.01
CA GLN A 102 -23.56 -5.01 0.37
C GLN A 102 -24.83 -4.27 0.83
N ALA A 103 -24.97 -4.02 2.13
CA ALA A 103 -26.10 -3.26 2.66
C ALA A 103 -26.15 -1.82 2.10
N ALA A 104 -25.02 -1.15 1.99
CA ALA A 104 -24.94 0.17 1.38
C ALA A 104 -25.31 0.15 -0.10
N LYS A 105 -24.87 -0.87 -0.86
CA LYS A 105 -25.25 -1.07 -2.26
C LYS A 105 -26.75 -1.25 -2.41
N ASP A 106 -27.38 -2.05 -1.54
CA ASP A 106 -28.81 -2.34 -1.58
C ASP A 106 -29.65 -1.12 -1.16
N ALA A 107 -29.09 -0.23 -0.32
CA ALA A 107 -29.70 1.06 0.05
C ALA A 107 -29.61 2.12 -1.06
N GLY A 108 -28.72 1.96 -2.03
CA GLY A 108 -28.61 2.81 -3.20
C GLY A 108 -27.25 3.45 -3.45
N PRO A 109 -27.08 4.12 -4.60
CA PRO A 109 -25.79 4.67 -5.02
C PRO A 109 -25.17 5.68 -4.03
N GLU A 110 -26.01 6.52 -3.42
CA GLU A 110 -25.57 7.55 -2.47
C GLU A 110 -24.98 6.93 -1.20
N ALA A 111 -25.63 5.88 -0.67
CA ALA A 111 -25.16 5.16 0.50
C ALA A 111 -23.83 4.43 0.22
N LEU A 112 -23.69 3.83 -0.96
CA LEU A 112 -22.44 3.20 -1.38
C LEU A 112 -21.31 4.23 -1.56
N GLN A 113 -21.62 5.38 -2.16
CA GLN A 113 -20.65 6.46 -2.35
C GLN A 113 -20.17 7.05 -1.02
N ALA A 114 -21.02 7.10 0.00
CA ALA A 114 -20.65 7.58 1.33
C ALA A 114 -19.57 6.72 2.02
N LEU A 115 -19.42 5.45 1.64
CA LEU A 115 -18.34 4.56 2.13
C LEU A 115 -17.03 4.78 1.39
N MET A 116 -17.03 5.47 0.24
CA MET A 116 -15.83 5.65 -0.57
C MET A 116 -14.98 6.79 -0.03
N LEU A 117 -13.74 6.50 0.27
CA LEU A 117 -12.75 7.52 0.62
C LEU A 117 -12.28 8.26 -0.64
N PRO A 118 -12.07 9.59 -0.57
CA PRO A 118 -11.54 10.34 -1.69
C PRO A 118 -10.15 9.82 -2.10
N VAL A 119 -9.89 9.74 -3.40
CA VAL A 119 -8.57 9.32 -3.92
C VAL A 119 -7.45 10.19 -3.36
N GLU A 120 -7.71 11.46 -3.12
CA GLU A 120 -6.75 12.41 -2.56
C GLU A 120 -6.29 12.03 -1.15
N SER A 121 -7.09 11.31 -0.36
CA SER A 121 -6.74 10.92 1.02
C SER A 121 -5.44 10.13 1.12
N VAL A 122 -5.08 9.39 0.07
CA VAL A 122 -3.78 8.67 -0.01
C VAL A 122 -2.58 9.63 -0.03
N PHE A 123 -2.80 10.88 -0.42
CA PHE A 123 -1.75 11.85 -0.70
C PHE A 123 -1.75 13.04 0.27
N GLU A 124 -2.48 12.96 1.38
CA GLU A 124 -2.59 14.06 2.36
C GLU A 124 -1.25 14.47 2.98
N SER A 125 -0.29 13.56 3.01
CA SER A 125 1.08 13.85 3.46
C SER A 125 1.88 14.73 2.48
N LEU A 126 1.42 14.87 1.22
CA LEU A 126 2.05 15.75 0.25
C LEU A 126 1.55 17.18 0.42
N PRO A 127 2.42 18.18 0.18
CA PRO A 127 2.00 19.57 0.16
C PRO A 127 0.92 19.81 -0.90
N LEU A 128 -0.03 20.68 -0.56
CA LEU A 128 -1.10 21.08 -1.48
C LEU A 128 -0.61 22.21 -2.39
N LEU A 129 -0.94 22.08 -3.68
CA LEU A 129 -0.82 23.11 -4.69
C LEU A 129 -2.22 23.41 -5.23
N VAL A 130 -2.62 24.69 -5.22
CA VAL A 130 -3.85 25.11 -5.85
C VAL A 130 -3.49 25.68 -7.23
N ALA A 131 -3.99 25.03 -8.28
CA ALA A 131 -3.73 25.40 -9.65
C ALA A 131 -4.66 26.54 -10.09
N GLU A 132 -4.07 27.62 -10.66
CA GLU A 132 -4.84 28.62 -11.37
C GLU A 132 -5.45 28.02 -12.66
N PRO A 133 -6.53 28.58 -13.23
CA PRO A 133 -7.23 27.99 -14.38
C PRO A 133 -6.32 27.70 -15.59
N ARG A 134 -5.32 28.57 -15.84
CA ARG A 134 -4.34 28.33 -16.91
C ARG A 134 -3.44 27.13 -16.64
N VAL A 135 -3.01 26.98 -15.38
CA VAL A 135 -2.15 25.87 -14.97
C VAL A 135 -2.95 24.56 -14.96
N GLU A 136 -4.19 24.59 -14.50
CA GLU A 136 -5.12 23.48 -14.57
C GLU A 136 -5.26 22.95 -16.00
N GLN A 137 -5.50 23.83 -16.97
CA GLN A 137 -5.60 23.43 -18.37
C GLN A 137 -4.30 22.83 -18.91
N HIS A 138 -3.14 23.36 -18.51
CA HIS A 138 -1.84 22.78 -18.87
C HIS A 138 -1.69 21.37 -18.32
N LEU A 139 -2.06 21.15 -17.06
CA LEU A 139 -1.99 19.83 -16.40
C LEU A 139 -2.89 18.81 -17.10
N TYR A 140 -4.14 19.18 -17.44
CA TYR A 140 -5.05 18.30 -18.19
C TYR A 140 -4.49 17.91 -19.57
N ASN A 141 -3.78 18.82 -20.22
CA ASN A 141 -3.19 18.57 -21.53
C ASN A 141 -1.78 17.91 -21.44
N GLY A 142 -1.29 17.59 -20.24
CA GLY A 142 0.07 17.10 -20.05
C GLY A 142 1.16 18.10 -20.41
N CYS A 143 0.84 19.38 -20.46
CA CYS A 143 1.78 20.45 -20.81
C CYS A 143 2.53 20.94 -19.58
N PRO A 144 3.87 21.03 -19.61
CA PRO A 144 4.63 21.57 -18.49
C PRO A 144 4.42 23.09 -18.36
N THR A 145 4.43 23.58 -17.12
CA THR A 145 4.42 25.01 -16.81
C THR A 145 5.78 25.42 -16.28
N SER A 146 6.50 26.27 -17.03
CA SER A 146 7.82 26.78 -16.65
C SER A 146 7.73 27.95 -15.65
N ARG A 147 8.78 28.14 -14.85
CA ARG A 147 8.92 29.20 -13.85
C ARG A 147 7.79 29.21 -12.83
N TYR A 148 7.36 28.02 -12.42
CA TYR A 148 6.33 27.88 -11.40
C TYR A 148 6.88 28.31 -10.02
N PRO A 149 6.19 29.19 -9.27
CA PRO A 149 6.75 29.83 -8.06
C PRO A 149 6.58 28.93 -6.80
N ALA A 150 7.01 27.67 -6.88
CA ALA A 150 7.04 26.77 -5.74
C ALA A 150 8.33 25.94 -5.73
N ALA A 151 8.70 25.42 -4.57
CA ALA A 151 9.91 24.60 -4.40
C ALA A 151 9.84 23.30 -5.20
N ASP A 152 11.00 22.76 -5.55
CA ASP A 152 11.09 21.44 -6.15
C ASP A 152 10.51 20.39 -5.20
N GLY A 153 9.70 19.47 -5.74
CA GLY A 153 9.04 18.44 -4.95
C GLY A 153 7.81 17.86 -5.63
N ARG A 154 7.15 16.96 -4.91
CA ARG A 154 5.89 16.36 -5.33
C ARG A 154 4.74 16.97 -4.57
N TYR A 155 3.66 17.27 -5.27
CA TYR A 155 2.50 17.99 -4.77
C TYR A 155 1.21 17.23 -5.10
N ARG A 156 0.23 17.31 -4.21
CA ARG A 156 -1.18 17.06 -4.56
C ARG A 156 -1.77 18.37 -5.09
N VAL A 157 -2.55 18.28 -6.14
CA VAL A 157 -3.04 19.47 -6.85
C VAL A 157 -4.56 19.52 -6.78
N ARG A 158 -5.09 20.69 -6.41
CA ARG A 158 -6.52 21.02 -6.53
C ARG A 158 -6.69 22.22 -7.47
N ASN A 159 -7.87 22.35 -8.06
CA ASN A 159 -8.26 23.60 -8.72
C ASN A 159 -8.76 24.64 -7.70
N ALA A 160 -9.16 25.82 -8.19
CA ALA A 160 -9.68 26.91 -7.35
C ALA A 160 -10.99 26.53 -6.63
N GLU A 161 -11.79 25.63 -7.21
CA GLU A 161 -13.04 25.11 -6.66
C GLU A 161 -12.80 23.99 -5.62
N GLY A 162 -11.53 23.62 -5.35
CA GLY A 162 -11.16 22.60 -4.37
C GLY A 162 -11.23 21.16 -4.90
N GLN A 163 -11.47 20.95 -6.18
CA GLN A 163 -11.50 19.63 -6.79
C GLN A 163 -10.07 19.07 -6.95
N PHE A 164 -9.87 17.82 -6.55
CA PHE A 164 -8.57 17.14 -6.73
C PHE A 164 -8.31 16.81 -8.18
N LEU A 165 -7.22 17.34 -8.73
CA LEU A 165 -6.80 17.13 -10.11
C LEU A 165 -5.82 15.97 -10.27
N GLY A 166 -5.02 15.69 -9.23
CA GLY A 166 -4.00 14.67 -9.30
C GLY A 166 -2.72 15.06 -8.57
N LEU A 167 -1.61 14.49 -9.04
CA LEU A 167 -0.27 14.75 -8.51
C LEU A 167 0.55 15.46 -9.58
N ALA A 168 1.38 16.40 -9.13
CA ALA A 168 2.37 17.06 -9.96
C ALA A 168 3.75 17.03 -9.31
N ASN A 169 4.79 17.13 -10.15
CA ASN A 169 6.16 17.29 -9.70
C ASN A 169 6.69 18.64 -10.17
N ILE A 170 7.42 19.31 -9.30
CA ILE A 170 8.20 20.50 -9.67
C ILE A 170 9.67 20.12 -9.66
N THR A 171 10.36 20.42 -10.74
CA THR A 171 11.80 20.18 -10.87
C THR A 171 12.41 21.34 -11.64
N GLY A 172 13.37 22.06 -11.03
CA GLY A 172 14.01 23.23 -11.64
C GLY A 172 13.01 24.32 -12.03
N GLY A 173 11.95 24.52 -11.21
CA GLY A 173 10.88 25.48 -11.48
C GLY A 173 9.94 25.08 -12.63
N VAL A 174 9.95 23.82 -13.08
CA VAL A 174 9.03 23.29 -14.09
C VAL A 174 8.02 22.36 -13.43
N LEU A 175 6.76 22.73 -13.47
CA LEU A 175 5.63 21.93 -13.01
C LEU A 175 5.18 20.98 -14.13
N LYS A 176 5.04 19.69 -13.77
CA LYS A 176 4.54 18.60 -14.63
C LYS A 176 3.59 17.71 -13.88
#